data_084a75646b641829f4de477f497caa86
#
_entry.id   084a75646b641829f4de477f497caa86
#
_cell.length_a   1.000
_cell.length_b   1.000
_cell.length_c   1.000
_cell.angle_alpha   90.00
_cell.angle_beta   90.00
_cell.angle_gamma   90.00
#
_symmetry.space_group_name_H-M   'P 1'
#
loop_
_entity.id
_entity.type
_entity.pdbx_description
1 polymer ?
#
loop_
_entity_poly.entity_id
_entity_poly.type
_entity_poly.pdbx_seq_one_letter_code
_entity_poly.pdbx_strand_id
1 'polypeptide(L)'
;MQIGKAGEYLVCADLILKGFVAYPSEQGLPYDVVLDIDGKLYKVQVKTTTTYRTIPQRKDDMKSYVFSIKRKGKYGKKRYGKDEIDIFALVCLDTKQIGYLQNGDMPDTLNLRVDSLRGTYYDEKCKQDLEKCHALYKQGLTRKEISNILGLHISSVSRYLNGKYTPFETSARYFSDIVRDKNWFNKL
;
A
#
# COMPACT_ATOMS: atom_id res chain seq x y z
N MET A 1 18.45 4.68 16.54
CA MET A 1 18.75 4.32 15.15
C MET A 1 17.95 5.24 14.22
N GLN A 2 18.60 5.89 13.27
CA GLN A 2 17.95 6.85 12.35
C GLN A 2 17.31 6.13 11.15
N ILE A 3 16.29 5.34 11.42
CA ILE A 3 15.60 4.48 10.43
C ILE A 3 15.06 5.30 9.24
N GLY A 4 14.45 6.46 9.54
CA GLY A 4 13.94 7.35 8.49
C GLY A 4 15.05 7.80 7.53
N LYS A 5 16.18 8.27 8.09
CA LYS A 5 17.30 8.76 7.28
C LYS A 5 17.93 7.67 6.42
N ALA A 6 18.00 6.43 6.93
CA ALA A 6 18.46 5.30 6.13
C ALA A 6 17.53 5.04 4.92
N GLY A 7 16.22 5.15 5.12
CA GLY A 7 15.26 5.05 4.02
C GLY A 7 15.41 6.14 2.97
N GLU A 8 15.65 7.39 3.38
CA GLU A 8 15.87 8.52 2.47
C GLU A 8 17.09 8.27 1.55
N TYR A 9 18.22 7.81 2.11
CA TYR A 9 19.41 7.47 1.32
C TYR A 9 19.17 6.29 0.38
N LEU A 10 18.42 5.26 0.81
CA LEU A 10 18.06 4.15 -0.06
C LEU A 10 17.19 4.60 -1.23
N VAL A 11 16.24 5.52 -1.01
CA VAL A 11 15.41 6.09 -2.08
C VAL A 11 16.27 6.89 -3.07
N CYS A 12 17.20 7.74 -2.59
CA CYS A 12 18.11 8.44 -3.47
C CYS A 12 18.92 7.46 -4.31
N ALA A 13 19.51 6.43 -3.69
CA ALA A 13 20.29 5.41 -4.41
C ALA A 13 19.47 4.67 -5.47
N ASP A 14 18.24 4.26 -5.14
CA ASP A 14 17.34 3.57 -6.07
C ASP A 14 16.97 4.44 -7.28
N LEU A 15 16.66 5.71 -7.06
CA LEU A 15 16.32 6.66 -8.12
C LEU A 15 17.54 6.94 -9.03
N ILE A 16 18.73 7.09 -8.45
CA ILE A 16 19.97 7.28 -9.19
C ILE A 16 20.29 6.04 -10.04
N LEU A 17 20.13 4.82 -9.49
CA LEU A 17 20.32 3.58 -10.23
C LEU A 17 19.30 3.42 -11.37
N LYS A 18 18.13 4.03 -11.29
CA LYS A 18 17.15 4.10 -12.39
C LYS A 18 17.50 5.17 -13.44
N GLY A 19 18.58 5.95 -13.22
CA GLY A 19 19.09 6.95 -14.14
C GLY A 19 18.46 8.32 -14.00
N PHE A 20 17.93 8.66 -12.83
CA PHE A 20 17.43 9.99 -12.50
C PHE A 20 18.43 10.76 -11.62
N VAL A 21 18.26 12.07 -11.51
CA VAL A 21 18.96 12.88 -10.50
C VAL A 21 18.10 12.93 -9.25
N ALA A 22 18.64 12.49 -8.11
CA ALA A 22 17.92 12.51 -6.84
C ALA A 22 18.87 12.86 -5.70
N TYR A 23 18.39 13.69 -4.76
CA TYR A 23 19.17 14.11 -3.61
C TYR A 23 18.27 14.37 -2.39
N PRO A 24 18.81 14.24 -1.15
CA PRO A 24 18.07 14.54 0.07
C PRO A 24 17.67 16.01 0.11
N SER A 25 16.48 16.28 0.63
CA SER A 25 16.02 17.65 0.89
C SER A 25 16.59 18.21 2.20
N GLU A 26 16.47 19.51 2.38
CA GLU A 26 16.80 20.20 3.64
C GLU A 26 15.80 19.86 4.75
N GLN A 27 16.29 19.90 6.00
CA GLN A 27 15.44 19.66 7.17
C GLN A 27 14.34 20.73 7.30
N GLY A 28 13.15 20.28 7.70
CA GLY A 28 11.99 21.16 7.90
C GLY A 28 11.06 21.26 6.69
N LEU A 29 11.45 20.74 5.54
CA LEU A 29 10.55 20.61 4.38
C LEU A 29 9.55 19.45 4.55
N PRO A 30 8.39 19.51 3.90
CA PRO A 30 7.39 18.46 3.99
C PRO A 30 7.72 17.19 3.17
N TYR A 31 8.83 17.17 2.47
CA TYR A 31 9.37 16.06 1.67
C TYR A 31 10.83 15.78 2.04
N ASP A 32 11.29 14.58 1.78
CA ASP A 32 12.59 14.09 2.24
C ASP A 32 13.62 13.98 1.10
N VAL A 33 13.15 13.84 -0.15
CA VAL A 33 13.99 13.70 -1.35
C VAL A 33 13.42 14.56 -2.47
N VAL A 34 14.33 15.19 -3.23
CA VAL A 34 14.02 15.84 -4.50
C VAL A 34 14.41 14.90 -5.63
N LEU A 35 13.50 14.66 -6.55
CA LEU A 35 13.70 13.89 -7.77
C LEU A 35 13.58 14.84 -8.97
N ASP A 36 14.62 14.89 -9.79
CA ASP A 36 14.63 15.64 -11.05
C ASP A 36 14.46 14.65 -12.23
N ILE A 37 13.44 14.90 -13.02
CA ILE A 37 13.17 14.20 -14.28
C ILE A 37 13.16 15.24 -15.40
N ASP A 38 14.21 15.28 -16.18
CA ASP A 38 14.36 16.17 -17.35
C ASP A 38 14.12 17.65 -17.01
N GLY A 39 14.60 18.10 -15.86
CA GLY A 39 14.47 19.49 -15.37
C GLY A 39 13.18 19.77 -14.61
N LYS A 40 12.27 18.82 -14.48
CA LYS A 40 11.07 18.93 -13.63
C LYS A 40 11.33 18.30 -12.27
N LEU A 41 11.15 19.08 -11.20
CA LEU A 41 11.41 18.66 -9.85
C LEU A 41 10.14 18.07 -9.19
N TYR A 42 10.28 16.89 -8.62
CA TYR A 42 9.25 16.19 -7.85
C TYR A 42 9.65 16.06 -6.38
N LYS A 43 8.70 16.32 -5.50
CA LYS A 43 8.83 16.25 -4.04
C LYS A 43 8.47 14.85 -3.56
N VAL A 44 9.44 14.11 -3.05
CA VAL A 44 9.26 12.73 -2.60
C VAL A 44 9.29 12.65 -1.08
N GLN A 45 8.20 12.17 -0.47
CA GLN A 45 8.12 11.88 0.96
C GLN A 45 8.43 10.42 1.21
N VAL A 46 9.40 10.14 2.06
CA VAL A 46 9.82 8.79 2.40
C VAL A 46 9.11 8.29 3.67
N LYS A 47 8.62 7.07 3.63
CA LYS A 47 8.08 6.35 4.79
C LYS A 47 8.80 5.02 4.92
N THR A 48 9.44 4.79 6.06
CA THR A 48 10.30 3.63 6.27
C THR A 48 9.73 2.74 7.36
N THR A 49 9.74 1.43 7.14
CA THR A 49 9.50 0.40 8.14
C THR A 49 10.69 -0.57 8.20
N THR A 50 10.95 -1.12 9.38
CA THR A 50 12.04 -2.11 9.57
C THR A 50 11.65 -3.49 9.13
N THR A 51 10.38 -3.87 9.32
CA THR A 51 9.87 -5.20 8.99
C THR A 51 8.34 -5.19 8.94
N TYR A 52 7.75 -6.30 8.53
CA TYR A 52 6.31 -6.50 8.55
C TYR A 52 5.77 -6.68 9.98
N ARG A 53 4.48 -6.50 10.12
CA ARG A 53 3.72 -6.82 11.34
C ARG A 53 2.80 -7.99 11.09
N THR A 54 2.68 -8.86 12.08
CA THR A 54 1.65 -9.90 12.12
C THR A 54 0.39 -9.31 12.76
N ILE A 55 -0.79 -9.66 12.26
CA ILE A 55 -2.07 -9.25 12.85
C ILE A 55 -2.63 -10.46 13.61
N PRO A 56 -2.44 -10.56 14.96
CA PRO A 56 -2.73 -11.77 15.73
C PRO A 56 -4.21 -12.19 15.74
N GLN A 57 -5.12 -11.25 15.46
CA GLN A 57 -6.57 -11.50 15.46
C GLN A 57 -7.11 -12.09 14.16
N ARG A 58 -6.28 -12.24 13.14
CA ARG A 58 -6.64 -12.88 11.89
C ARG A 58 -6.10 -14.30 11.89
N LYS A 59 -6.98 -15.28 11.66
CA LYS A 59 -6.69 -16.73 11.68
C LYS A 59 -5.50 -17.18 10.84
N ASP A 60 -5.08 -16.38 9.88
CA ASP A 60 -3.96 -16.68 9.00
C ASP A 60 -2.93 -15.57 9.21
N ASP A 61 -1.91 -15.78 10.00
CA ASP A 61 -0.75 -14.93 10.28
C ASP A 61 -0.43 -13.89 9.18
N MET A 62 -1.37 -12.97 8.95
CA MET A 62 -1.29 -12.02 7.84
C MET A 62 -0.17 -11.02 8.09
N LYS A 63 0.95 -11.28 7.46
CA LYS A 63 2.13 -10.42 7.49
C LYS A 63 1.91 -9.23 6.55
N SER A 64 2.01 -8.03 7.08
CA SER A 64 1.84 -6.80 6.31
C SER A 64 2.83 -5.73 6.73
N TYR A 65 3.39 -5.02 5.76
CA TYR A 65 4.10 -3.77 5.98
C TYR A 65 3.08 -2.66 6.25
N VAL A 66 3.28 -1.90 7.32
CA VAL A 66 2.35 -0.86 7.77
C VAL A 66 3.02 0.50 7.69
N PHE A 67 2.48 1.39 6.86
CA PHE A 67 2.99 2.75 6.68
C PHE A 67 1.96 3.77 7.13
N SER A 68 2.37 4.70 8.01
CA SER A 68 1.56 5.89 8.33
C SER A 68 1.81 6.95 7.27
N ILE A 69 0.77 7.28 6.50
CA ILE A 69 0.85 8.28 5.42
C ILE A 69 0.67 9.71 5.93
N LYS A 70 0.45 9.88 7.23
CA LYS A 70 0.35 11.18 7.89
C LYS A 70 1.69 11.66 8.45
N ARG A 71 1.83 12.97 8.60
CA ARG A 71 2.91 13.58 9.39
C ARG A 71 2.43 13.94 10.81
N LYS A 72 3.37 14.04 11.75
CA LYS A 72 3.11 14.66 13.04
C LYS A 72 3.07 16.18 12.87
N GLY A 73 2.02 16.82 13.33
CA GLY A 73 1.91 18.28 13.41
C GLY A 73 1.77 18.74 14.86
N LYS A 74 1.88 20.04 15.12
CA LYS A 74 1.72 20.65 16.44
C LYS A 74 0.38 20.28 17.11
N TYR A 75 -0.66 20.12 16.32
CA TYR A 75 -2.03 19.81 16.77
C TYR A 75 -2.49 18.40 16.40
N GLY A 76 -1.57 17.43 16.30
CA GLY A 76 -1.88 16.04 15.97
C GLY A 76 -1.41 15.60 14.57
N LYS A 77 -1.95 14.48 14.09
CA LYS A 77 -1.58 13.95 12.77
C LYS A 77 -2.30 14.72 11.66
N LYS A 78 -1.55 15.21 10.66
CA LYS A 78 -2.06 15.93 9.49
C LYS A 78 -1.73 15.18 8.20
N ARG A 79 -2.64 15.18 7.23
CA ARG A 79 -2.35 14.70 5.86
C ARG A 79 -1.45 15.69 5.13
N TYR A 80 -0.70 15.19 4.16
CA TYR A 80 0.05 16.05 3.23
C TYR A 80 -0.91 16.67 2.22
N GLY A 81 -0.71 17.96 1.93
CA GLY A 81 -1.40 18.66 0.87
C GLY A 81 -0.96 18.17 -0.52
N LYS A 82 -1.79 18.40 -1.52
CA LYS A 82 -1.47 18.04 -2.91
C LYS A 82 -0.22 18.78 -3.43
N ASP A 83 0.00 20.01 -2.96
CA ASP A 83 1.14 20.85 -3.33
C ASP A 83 2.38 20.64 -2.44
N GLU A 84 2.26 19.89 -1.34
CA GLU A 84 3.36 19.66 -0.42
C GLU A 84 4.29 18.55 -0.88
N ILE A 85 3.74 17.49 -1.48
CA ILE A 85 4.47 16.34 -2.02
C ILE A 85 3.80 15.81 -3.29
N ASP A 86 4.58 15.19 -4.17
CA ASP A 86 4.12 14.58 -5.40
C ASP A 86 4.07 13.05 -5.30
N ILE A 87 5.06 12.46 -4.60
CA ILE A 87 5.28 11.02 -4.55
C ILE A 87 5.53 10.58 -3.11
N PHE A 88 4.97 9.44 -2.73
CA PHE A 88 5.39 8.68 -1.57
C PHE A 88 6.36 7.58 -1.99
N ALA A 89 7.52 7.48 -1.33
CA ALA A 89 8.43 6.34 -1.38
C ALA A 89 8.29 5.54 -0.09
N LEU A 90 7.93 4.26 -0.21
CA LEU A 90 7.72 3.34 0.90
C LEU A 90 8.87 2.34 0.96
N VAL A 91 9.60 2.33 2.06
CA VAL A 91 10.85 1.55 2.20
C VAL A 91 10.68 0.44 3.24
N CYS A 92 10.96 -0.81 2.84
CA CYS A 92 11.07 -1.97 3.72
C CYS A 92 12.55 -2.28 3.94
N LEU A 93 13.09 -2.03 5.14
CA LEU A 93 14.52 -2.19 5.40
C LEU A 93 14.97 -3.65 5.46
N ASP A 94 14.10 -4.57 5.85
CA ASP A 94 14.38 -6.01 5.91
C ASP A 94 14.66 -6.60 4.52
N THR A 95 13.88 -6.19 3.53
CA THR A 95 14.02 -6.65 2.14
C THR A 95 14.76 -5.66 1.23
N LYS A 96 15.02 -4.44 1.73
CA LYS A 96 15.55 -3.31 0.96
C LYS A 96 14.71 -2.95 -0.27
N GLN A 97 13.46 -3.34 -0.28
CA GLN A 97 12.53 -3.01 -1.36
C GLN A 97 11.96 -1.59 -1.17
N ILE A 98 11.76 -0.91 -2.29
CA ILE A 98 11.19 0.43 -2.35
C ILE A 98 10.01 0.44 -3.30
N GLY A 99 8.87 0.90 -2.80
CA GLY A 99 7.66 1.10 -3.60
C GLY A 99 7.34 2.58 -3.76
N TYR A 100 6.70 2.96 -4.86
CA TYR A 100 6.36 4.36 -5.17
C TYR A 100 4.90 4.50 -5.51
N LEU A 101 4.27 5.55 -4.96
CA LEU A 101 2.88 5.90 -5.18
C LEU A 101 2.77 7.41 -5.40
N GLN A 102 1.95 7.84 -6.37
CA GLN A 102 1.61 9.26 -6.49
C GLN A 102 0.79 9.73 -5.29
N ASN A 103 0.97 10.99 -4.88
CA ASN A 103 0.13 11.60 -3.87
C ASN A 103 -1.29 11.79 -4.42
N GLY A 104 -2.27 11.21 -3.73
CA GLY A 104 -3.67 11.21 -4.12
C GLY A 104 -4.58 10.89 -2.94
N ASP A 105 -5.76 10.36 -3.20
CA ASP A 105 -6.71 9.92 -2.16
C ASP A 105 -6.23 8.64 -1.48
N MET A 106 -5.22 8.78 -0.61
CA MET A 106 -4.62 7.68 0.12
C MET A 106 -5.21 7.55 1.53
N PRO A 107 -5.33 6.32 2.05
CA PRO A 107 -5.74 6.11 3.44
C PRO A 107 -4.69 6.66 4.41
N ASP A 108 -5.10 6.96 5.63
CA ASP A 108 -4.18 7.44 6.70
C ASP A 108 -3.07 6.44 7.04
N THR A 109 -3.37 5.16 6.85
CA THR A 109 -2.45 4.05 7.05
C THR A 109 -2.58 3.09 5.88
N LEU A 110 -1.47 2.81 5.21
CA LEU A 110 -1.39 1.86 4.13
C LEU A 110 -0.83 0.53 4.65
N ASN A 111 -1.56 -0.56 4.41
CA ASN A 111 -1.17 -1.91 4.76
C ASN A 111 -0.91 -2.69 3.48
N LEU A 112 0.32 -3.12 3.27
CA LEU A 112 0.74 -3.90 2.11
C LEU A 112 1.19 -5.28 2.57
N ARG A 113 0.62 -6.33 2.00
CA ARG A 113 1.00 -7.71 2.32
C ARG A 113 2.42 -8.00 1.84
N VAL A 114 3.10 -8.90 2.54
CA VAL A 114 4.36 -9.46 2.05
C VAL A 114 4.09 -10.33 0.82
N ASP A 115 5.00 -10.32 -0.15
CA ASP A 115 4.84 -11.03 -1.43
C ASP A 115 4.78 -12.56 -1.28
N SER A 116 5.38 -13.10 -0.22
CA SER A 116 5.29 -14.54 0.10
C SER A 116 3.87 -15.04 0.36
N LEU A 117 2.90 -14.15 0.56
CA LEU A 117 1.49 -14.50 0.70
C LEU A 117 0.72 -14.45 -0.63
N ARG A 118 1.36 -14.03 -1.73
CA ARG A 118 0.74 -13.96 -3.05
C ARG A 118 0.46 -15.37 -3.58
N GLY A 119 -0.78 -15.60 -4.07
CA GLY A 119 -1.19 -16.90 -4.57
C GLY A 119 -1.32 -18.00 -3.51
N THR A 120 -1.35 -17.62 -2.22
CA THR A 120 -1.60 -18.57 -1.14
C THR A 120 -3.08 -18.95 -1.03
N TYR A 121 -3.35 -20.00 -0.25
CA TYR A 121 -4.71 -20.46 0.06
C TYR A 121 -5.70 -19.35 0.42
N TYR A 122 -5.23 -18.27 1.05
CA TYR A 122 -6.10 -17.15 1.42
C TYR A 122 -6.66 -16.41 0.19
N ASP A 123 -5.86 -16.19 -0.83
CA ASP A 123 -6.31 -15.53 -2.06
C ASP A 123 -7.28 -16.41 -2.83
N GLU A 124 -7.00 -17.70 -2.93
CA GLU A 124 -7.89 -18.70 -3.52
C GLU A 124 -9.22 -18.80 -2.77
N LYS A 125 -9.18 -18.86 -1.45
CA LYS A 125 -10.37 -18.90 -0.61
C LYS A 125 -11.24 -17.66 -0.79
N CYS A 126 -10.66 -16.45 -0.80
CA CYS A 126 -11.43 -15.22 -1.02
C CYS A 126 -12.14 -15.23 -2.38
N LYS A 127 -11.49 -15.75 -3.43
CA LYS A 127 -12.07 -15.89 -4.76
C LYS A 127 -13.23 -16.89 -4.74
N GLN A 128 -13.02 -18.06 -4.17
CA GLN A 128 -14.05 -19.09 -4.02
C GLN A 128 -15.26 -18.59 -3.21
N ASP A 129 -15.02 -17.86 -2.10
CA ASP A 129 -16.09 -17.30 -1.26
C ASP A 129 -16.92 -16.28 -2.06
N LEU A 130 -16.27 -15.44 -2.88
CA LEU A 130 -16.94 -14.48 -3.76
C LEU A 130 -17.85 -15.22 -4.78
N GLU A 131 -17.29 -16.19 -5.48
CA GLU A 131 -18.00 -16.98 -6.49
C GLU A 131 -19.20 -17.72 -5.86
N LYS A 132 -19.02 -18.35 -4.70
CA LYS A 132 -20.07 -19.04 -3.95
C LYS A 132 -21.16 -18.08 -3.48
N CYS A 133 -20.79 -16.88 -2.98
CA CYS A 133 -21.77 -15.85 -2.59
C CYS A 133 -22.68 -15.47 -3.78
N HIS A 134 -22.10 -15.23 -4.95
CA HIS A 134 -22.88 -14.89 -6.14
C HIS A 134 -23.73 -16.05 -6.63
N ALA A 135 -23.22 -17.29 -6.61
CA ALA A 135 -23.97 -18.47 -7.01
C ALA A 135 -25.19 -18.71 -6.12
N LEU A 136 -25.03 -18.64 -4.79
CA LEU A 136 -26.12 -18.81 -3.83
C LEU A 136 -27.15 -17.65 -3.91
N TYR A 137 -26.68 -16.43 -4.15
CA TYR A 137 -27.57 -15.28 -4.31
C TYR A 137 -28.44 -15.40 -5.58
N LYS A 138 -27.87 -15.89 -6.69
CA LYS A 138 -28.62 -16.20 -7.93
C LYS A 138 -29.68 -17.28 -7.73
N GLN A 139 -29.50 -18.19 -6.77
CA GLN A 139 -30.50 -19.19 -6.37
C GLN A 139 -31.61 -18.64 -5.48
N GLY A 140 -31.61 -17.32 -5.20
CA GLY A 140 -32.63 -16.67 -4.42
C GLY A 140 -32.40 -16.64 -2.90
N LEU A 141 -31.24 -17.08 -2.41
CA LEU A 141 -30.94 -17.07 -0.97
C LEU A 141 -30.69 -15.63 -0.48
N THR A 142 -31.15 -15.36 0.73
CA THR A 142 -30.88 -14.09 1.42
C THR A 142 -29.43 -14.00 1.88
N ARG A 143 -28.95 -12.76 2.10
CA ARG A 143 -27.59 -12.53 2.64
C ARG A 143 -27.33 -13.23 3.97
N LYS A 144 -28.35 -13.38 4.80
CA LYS A 144 -28.28 -14.04 6.11
C LYS A 144 -28.09 -15.56 5.93
N GLU A 145 -28.84 -16.18 5.03
CA GLU A 145 -28.71 -17.60 4.70
C GLU A 145 -27.33 -17.90 4.11
N ILE A 146 -26.88 -17.08 3.15
CA ILE A 146 -25.52 -17.19 2.57
C ILE A 146 -24.44 -17.06 3.64
N SER A 147 -24.57 -16.11 4.56
CA SER A 147 -23.69 -15.92 5.70
C SER A 147 -23.58 -17.19 6.56
N ASN A 148 -24.72 -17.82 6.86
CA ASN A 148 -24.76 -19.05 7.65
C ASN A 148 -24.15 -20.25 6.89
N ILE A 149 -24.48 -20.41 5.62
CA ILE A 149 -23.99 -21.54 4.78
C ILE A 149 -22.47 -21.47 4.61
N LEU A 150 -21.92 -20.28 4.33
CA LEU A 150 -20.51 -20.11 4.05
C LEU A 150 -19.65 -19.85 5.31
N GLY A 151 -20.28 -19.66 6.48
CA GLY A 151 -19.58 -19.27 7.71
C GLY A 151 -18.92 -17.90 7.63
N LEU A 152 -19.42 -17.02 6.77
CA LEU A 152 -18.89 -15.68 6.57
C LEU A 152 -19.69 -14.66 7.37
N HIS A 153 -19.04 -13.58 7.81
CA HIS A 153 -19.76 -12.48 8.42
C HIS A 153 -20.67 -11.79 7.38
N ILE A 154 -21.89 -11.41 7.76
CA ILE A 154 -22.89 -10.83 6.86
C ILE A 154 -22.42 -9.56 6.13
N SER A 155 -21.52 -8.78 6.75
CA SER A 155 -20.89 -7.62 6.10
C SER A 155 -19.94 -8.01 4.98
N SER A 156 -19.31 -9.19 5.06
CA SER A 156 -18.46 -9.74 3.99
C SER A 156 -19.31 -10.18 2.81
N VAL A 157 -20.39 -10.92 3.06
CA VAL A 157 -21.38 -11.30 2.04
C VAL A 157 -21.94 -10.06 1.34
N SER A 158 -22.32 -9.03 2.11
CA SER A 158 -22.84 -7.79 1.54
C SER A 158 -21.83 -7.06 0.66
N ARG A 159 -20.53 -7.06 1.04
CA ARG A 159 -19.47 -6.46 0.22
C ARG A 159 -19.26 -7.22 -1.08
N TYR A 160 -19.25 -8.55 -1.02
CA TYR A 160 -19.13 -9.40 -2.22
C TYR A 160 -20.29 -9.13 -3.19
N LEU A 161 -21.54 -9.17 -2.72
CA LEU A 161 -22.72 -9.02 -3.57
C LEU A 161 -22.93 -7.59 -4.10
N ASN A 162 -22.44 -6.57 -3.41
CA ASN A 162 -22.57 -5.18 -3.86
C ASN A 162 -21.47 -4.74 -4.83
N GLY A 163 -20.59 -5.63 -5.26
CA GLY A 163 -19.46 -5.30 -6.14
C GLY A 163 -18.42 -4.35 -5.51
N LYS A 164 -18.56 -4.02 -4.21
CA LYS A 164 -17.63 -3.14 -3.48
C LYS A 164 -16.36 -3.85 -3.00
N TYR A 165 -16.27 -5.14 -3.26
CA TYR A 165 -15.13 -5.95 -2.89
C TYR A 165 -14.82 -6.91 -4.03
N THR A 166 -13.89 -6.50 -4.87
CA THR A 166 -13.20 -7.40 -5.78
C THR A 166 -11.88 -7.78 -5.12
N PRO A 167 -11.66 -9.04 -4.73
CA PRO A 167 -10.45 -9.47 -4.02
C PRO A 167 -9.16 -9.18 -4.79
N PHE A 168 -9.24 -8.88 -6.08
CA PHE A 168 -8.12 -8.87 -7.01
C PHE A 168 -7.95 -7.57 -7.82
N GLU A 169 -8.89 -6.64 -7.80
CA GLU A 169 -8.87 -5.47 -8.69
C GLU A 169 -8.65 -4.12 -7.98
N THR A 170 -8.72 -4.06 -6.68
CA THR A 170 -8.58 -2.79 -5.96
C THR A 170 -7.21 -2.66 -5.36
N SER A 171 -6.56 -1.55 -5.68
CA SER A 171 -5.39 -0.92 -5.05
C SER A 171 -4.28 -1.90 -4.60
N ALA A 172 -3.06 -1.50 -4.74
CA ALA A 172 -1.85 -2.20 -4.32
C ALA A 172 -2.09 -3.04 -3.06
N ARG A 173 -2.12 -4.35 -3.20
CA ARG A 173 -2.44 -5.29 -2.14
C ARG A 173 -1.18 -5.89 -1.54
N TYR A 174 -0.18 -6.06 -2.39
CA TYR A 174 1.14 -6.59 -2.05
C TYR A 174 2.20 -5.50 -2.24
N PHE A 175 3.32 -5.65 -1.56
CA PHE A 175 4.38 -4.66 -1.67
C PHE A 175 4.93 -4.57 -3.10
N SER A 176 5.07 -5.70 -3.79
CA SER A 176 5.51 -5.72 -5.20
C SER A 176 4.59 -4.97 -6.17
N ASP A 177 3.30 -4.80 -5.82
CA ASP A 177 2.36 -4.05 -6.67
C ASP A 177 2.70 -2.56 -6.79
N ILE A 178 3.55 -2.05 -5.91
CA ILE A 178 3.99 -0.64 -5.91
C ILE A 178 5.48 -0.45 -6.21
N VAL A 179 6.22 -1.51 -6.45
CA VAL A 179 7.60 -1.42 -6.96
C VAL A 179 7.53 -0.91 -8.40
N ARG A 180 8.27 0.17 -8.69
CA ARG A 180 8.19 0.87 -9.99
C ARG A 180 9.51 0.78 -10.74
N ASP A 181 9.41 0.57 -12.05
CA ASP A 181 10.52 0.69 -13.00
C ASP A 181 10.68 2.14 -13.48
N LYS A 182 11.69 2.40 -14.31
CA LYS A 182 11.97 3.71 -14.91
C LYS A 182 10.76 4.23 -15.70
N ASN A 183 10.04 3.36 -16.42
CA ASN A 183 8.95 3.76 -17.30
C ASN A 183 7.76 4.37 -16.54
N TRP A 184 7.58 3.98 -15.27
CA TRP A 184 6.55 4.58 -14.43
C TRP A 184 6.87 6.05 -14.14
N PHE A 185 8.13 6.37 -13.84
CA PHE A 185 8.56 7.75 -13.58
C PHE A 185 8.48 8.63 -14.82
N ASN A 186 8.80 8.10 -15.99
CA ASN A 186 8.72 8.84 -17.25
C ASN A 186 7.28 9.22 -17.65
N LYS A 187 6.27 8.74 -16.94
CA LYS A 187 4.85 9.06 -17.15
C LYS A 187 4.30 10.11 -16.17
N LEU A 188 5.13 10.60 -15.24
CA LEU A 188 4.78 11.65 -14.30
C LEU A 188 4.79 13.03 -14.95
#